data_8715c05e9d7d6236d09e7e64ef66194d
#
_entry.id   8715c05e9d7d6236d09e7e64ef66194d
#
_cell.length_a   1.000
_cell.length_b   1.000
_cell.length_c   1.000
_cell.angle_alpha   90.00
_cell.angle_beta   90.00
_cell.angle_gamma   90.00
#
_symmetry.space_group_name_H-M   'P 1'
#
loop_
_entity.id
_entity.type
_entity.pdbx_description
1 polymer ?
#
loop_
_entity_poly.entity_id
_entity_poly.type
_entity_poly.pdbx_seq_one_letter_code
_entity_poly.pdbx_strand_id
1 'polypeptide(L)'
;IELARNLQIATAMLTDSIGMCLFIAFAILDQADTFDALVDLLNAFTGGAFAKASVMALGIMPYISASIVVQLMGIAVPYLQKLQKEGESGRKKINQITRWLTIAILIIQAPTYLISLPALGIPESAFLLGTGPLFYFSSILLLTTGTIFAMWLGEKITDKGIGNGISLLIMIGIIAVFPASFMQEATSRINQSNGGLIMILIEVVVWFIVIFASVLLVTA
;
A
#
# COMPACT_ATOMS: atom_id res chain seq x y z
N ILE A 1 2.23 20.90 -24.92
CA ILE A 1 1.53 19.64 -24.58
C ILE A 1 2.45 18.72 -23.81
N GLU A 2 3.73 18.53 -24.20
CA GLU A 2 4.69 17.69 -23.46
C GLU A 2 5.04 18.25 -22.09
N LEU A 3 5.20 19.55 -21.94
CA LEU A 3 5.52 20.20 -20.67
C LEU A 3 4.38 20.06 -19.64
N ALA A 4 3.13 20.23 -20.08
CA ALA A 4 1.95 20.06 -19.23
C ALA A 4 1.78 18.61 -18.79
N ARG A 5 2.15 17.66 -19.62
CA ARG A 5 2.09 16.22 -19.36
C ARG A 5 3.20 15.77 -18.40
N ASN A 6 4.41 16.29 -18.55
CA ASN A 6 5.52 16.06 -17.61
C ASN A 6 5.24 16.70 -16.24
N LEU A 7 4.54 17.84 -16.23
CA LEU A 7 4.09 18.50 -15.00
C LEU A 7 3.01 17.67 -14.28
N GLN A 8 2.10 17.04 -15.02
CA GLN A 8 1.08 16.13 -14.44
C GLN A 8 1.69 14.86 -13.83
N ILE A 9 2.74 14.32 -14.43
CA ILE A 9 3.45 13.15 -13.90
C ILE A 9 4.26 13.53 -12.66
N ALA A 10 4.95 14.66 -12.71
CA ALA A 10 5.67 15.20 -11.55
C ALA A 10 4.71 15.56 -10.40
N THR A 11 3.51 16.10 -10.71
CA THR A 11 2.47 16.36 -9.70
C THR A 11 1.88 15.06 -9.15
N ALA A 12 1.70 14.00 -9.93
CA ALA A 12 1.24 12.70 -9.42
C ALA A 12 2.29 12.07 -8.47
N MET A 13 3.58 12.12 -8.83
CA MET A 13 4.68 11.66 -7.94
C MET A 13 4.79 12.50 -6.67
N LEU A 14 4.65 13.82 -6.80
CA LEU A 14 4.62 14.74 -5.66
C LEU A 14 3.35 14.54 -4.84
N THR A 15 2.21 14.22 -5.44
CA THR A 15 0.93 14.01 -4.73
C THR A 15 0.97 12.73 -3.90
N ASP A 16 1.65 11.66 -4.32
CA ASP A 16 1.85 10.46 -3.49
C ASP A 16 2.82 10.74 -2.32
N SER A 17 3.91 11.46 -2.56
CA SER A 17 4.83 11.89 -1.49
C SER A 17 4.22 13.00 -0.63
N ILE A 18 3.51 13.95 -1.24
CA ILE A 18 2.74 15.00 -0.56
C ILE A 18 1.50 14.41 0.10
N GLY A 19 0.86 13.40 -0.46
CA GLY A 19 -0.23 12.66 0.14
C GLY A 19 0.19 12.04 1.47
N MET A 20 1.39 11.43 1.51
CA MET A 20 1.96 10.91 2.74
C MET A 20 2.40 12.04 3.71
N CYS A 21 2.94 13.15 3.20
CA CYS A 21 3.25 14.35 4.00
C CYS A 21 1.98 15.08 4.47
N LEU A 22 0.95 15.18 3.62
CA LEU A 22 -0.38 15.69 3.98
C LEU A 22 -1.08 14.75 4.97
N PHE A 23 -0.93 13.45 4.82
CA PHE A 23 -1.41 12.45 5.76
C PHE A 23 -0.83 12.70 7.16
N ILE A 24 0.47 12.99 7.26
CA ILE A 24 1.12 13.32 8.53
C ILE A 24 0.71 14.72 9.02
N ALA A 25 0.63 15.71 8.13
CA ALA A 25 0.15 17.05 8.48
C ALA A 25 -1.32 17.03 8.93
N PHE A 26 -2.15 16.20 8.31
CA PHE A 26 -3.55 16.01 8.70
C PHE A 26 -3.69 15.24 10.01
N ALA A 27 -2.78 14.28 10.28
CA ALA A 27 -2.69 13.57 11.55
C ALA A 27 -2.30 14.52 12.73
N ILE A 28 -1.55 15.58 12.42
CA ILE A 28 -1.16 16.61 13.41
C ILE A 28 -2.28 17.63 13.61
N LEU A 29 -3.21 17.80 12.66
CA LEU A 29 -4.26 18.83 12.64
C LEU A 29 -5.64 18.38 13.15
N ASP A 30 -5.70 17.43 14.08
CA ASP A 30 -6.87 17.14 14.92
C ASP A 30 -8.18 16.68 14.22
N GLN A 31 -8.04 15.78 13.24
CA GLN A 31 -9.17 14.98 12.73
C GLN A 31 -8.92 13.49 13.00
N ALA A 32 -8.95 13.11 14.28
CA ALA A 32 -8.62 11.76 14.76
C ALA A 32 -9.38 10.65 13.99
N ASP A 33 -10.66 10.82 13.76
CA ASP A 33 -11.51 9.80 13.10
C ASP A 33 -11.07 9.50 11.65
N THR A 34 -10.63 10.51 10.91
CA THR A 34 -10.18 10.33 9.51
C THR A 34 -8.80 9.70 9.46
N PHE A 35 -7.94 10.00 10.43
CA PHE A 35 -6.62 9.42 10.55
C PHE A 35 -6.71 7.93 10.87
N ASP A 36 -7.53 7.55 11.85
CA ASP A 36 -7.74 6.15 12.23
C ASP A 36 -8.29 5.33 11.06
N ALA A 37 -9.26 5.85 10.31
CA ALA A 37 -9.80 5.18 9.13
C ALA A 37 -8.74 4.96 8.03
N LEU A 38 -7.81 5.90 7.82
CA LEU A 38 -6.71 5.76 6.87
C LEU A 38 -5.66 4.75 7.35
N VAL A 39 -5.34 4.74 8.64
CA VAL A 39 -4.44 3.76 9.26
C VAL A 39 -5.03 2.35 9.13
N ASP A 40 -6.32 2.19 9.38
CA ASP A 40 -7.01 0.92 9.23
C ASP A 40 -7.02 0.42 7.78
N LEU A 41 -7.21 1.32 6.82
CA LEU A 41 -7.12 1.01 5.39
C LEU A 41 -5.70 0.54 5.02
N LEU A 42 -4.66 1.25 5.45
CA LEU A 42 -3.27 0.86 5.22
C LEU A 42 -2.92 -0.47 5.89
N ASN A 43 -3.44 -0.69 7.11
CA ASN A 43 -3.29 -1.96 7.82
C ASN A 43 -3.94 -3.12 7.05
N ALA A 44 -5.12 -2.91 6.47
CA ALA A 44 -5.79 -3.93 5.67
C ALA A 44 -4.94 -4.33 4.45
N PHE A 45 -4.37 -3.36 3.72
CA PHE A 45 -3.51 -3.63 2.56
C PHE A 45 -2.18 -4.28 2.91
N THR A 46 -1.61 -3.97 4.08
CA THR A 46 -0.32 -4.51 4.52
C THR A 46 -0.44 -5.75 5.41
N GLY A 47 -1.65 -6.28 5.60
CA GLY A 47 -1.88 -7.43 6.47
C GLY A 47 -1.61 -7.13 7.96
N GLY A 48 -1.82 -5.90 8.42
CA GLY A 48 -1.55 -5.44 9.78
C GLY A 48 -0.08 -5.09 10.06
N ALA A 49 0.79 -5.14 9.04
CA ALA A 49 2.21 -4.86 9.20
C ALA A 49 2.51 -3.39 9.48
N PHE A 50 1.65 -2.48 8.97
CA PHE A 50 1.83 -1.04 9.09
C PHE A 50 1.78 -0.57 10.56
N ALA A 51 0.72 -0.94 11.30
CA ALA A 51 0.58 -0.55 12.70
C ALA A 51 1.58 -1.24 13.64
N LYS A 52 2.09 -2.41 13.26
CA LYS A 52 3.05 -3.18 14.07
C LYS A 52 4.51 -2.77 13.84
N ALA A 53 4.76 -1.71 13.07
CA ALA A 53 6.10 -1.24 12.72
C ALA A 53 7.05 -2.37 12.26
N SER A 54 6.52 -3.32 11.49
CA SER A 54 7.29 -4.46 11.01
C SER A 54 8.24 -4.06 9.87
N VAL A 55 9.20 -4.92 9.56
CA VAL A 55 10.11 -4.74 8.41
C VAL A 55 9.35 -4.58 7.09
N MET A 56 8.14 -5.10 7.00
CA MET A 56 7.25 -4.99 5.85
C MET A 56 6.14 -3.94 6.06
N ALA A 57 6.32 -2.97 6.95
CA ALA A 57 5.29 -1.98 7.27
C ALA A 57 4.82 -1.19 6.04
N LEU A 58 5.73 -0.79 5.16
CA LEU A 58 5.40 -0.12 3.90
C LEU A 58 4.84 -1.11 2.84
N GLY A 59 5.03 -2.42 3.04
CA GLY A 59 4.49 -3.47 2.17
C GLY A 59 4.84 -3.29 0.70
N ILE A 60 3.83 -3.47 -0.15
CA ILE A 60 3.94 -3.34 -1.61
C ILE A 60 3.50 -1.96 -2.10
N MET A 61 2.96 -1.09 -1.23
CA MET A 61 2.41 0.22 -1.60
C MET A 61 3.36 1.09 -2.44
N PRO A 62 4.66 1.27 -2.09
CA PRO A 62 5.58 2.06 -2.91
C PRO A 62 5.78 1.49 -4.31
N TYR A 63 5.74 0.16 -4.45
CA TYR A 63 5.83 -0.49 -5.75
C TYR A 63 4.58 -0.29 -6.61
N ILE A 64 3.38 -0.32 -6.00
CA ILE A 64 2.12 -0.06 -6.71
C ILE A 64 2.13 1.35 -7.28
N SER A 65 2.49 2.34 -6.46
CA SER A 65 2.63 3.74 -6.89
C SER A 65 3.62 3.87 -8.05
N ALA A 66 4.81 3.28 -7.92
CA ALA A 66 5.82 3.26 -8.97
C ALA A 66 5.31 2.60 -10.27
N SER A 67 4.60 1.47 -10.16
CA SER A 67 4.05 0.74 -11.30
C SER A 67 2.99 1.56 -12.05
N ILE A 68 2.08 2.22 -11.32
CA ILE A 68 1.06 3.10 -11.91
C ILE A 68 1.74 4.27 -12.64
N VAL A 69 2.73 4.90 -12.02
CA VAL A 69 3.48 6.00 -12.64
C VAL A 69 4.16 5.54 -13.93
N VAL A 70 4.83 4.40 -13.93
CA VAL A 70 5.49 3.85 -15.12
C VAL A 70 4.49 3.49 -16.22
N GLN A 71 3.31 2.96 -15.87
CA GLN A 71 2.23 2.70 -16.83
C GLN A 71 1.70 3.99 -17.45
N LEU A 72 1.48 5.03 -16.65
CA LEU A 72 1.05 6.35 -17.16
C LEU A 72 2.15 7.00 -18.02
N MET A 73 3.41 6.90 -17.60
CA MET A 73 4.54 7.34 -18.41
C MET A 73 4.65 6.54 -19.73
N GLY A 74 4.23 5.27 -19.75
CA GLY A 74 4.14 4.45 -20.95
C GLY A 74 3.22 5.03 -22.00
N ILE A 75 2.19 5.77 -21.62
CA ILE A 75 1.28 6.48 -22.55
C ILE A 75 1.89 7.83 -22.97
N ALA A 76 2.64 8.47 -22.07
CA ALA A 76 3.13 9.83 -22.22
C ALA A 76 4.49 9.93 -22.94
N VAL A 77 5.38 8.96 -22.71
CA VAL A 77 6.77 8.99 -23.18
C VAL A 77 6.96 8.05 -24.36
N PRO A 78 7.33 8.54 -25.56
CA PRO A 78 7.50 7.70 -26.76
C PRO A 78 8.51 6.56 -26.59
N TYR A 79 9.52 6.77 -25.75
CA TYR A 79 10.53 5.76 -25.43
C TYR A 79 9.92 4.55 -24.71
N LEU A 80 9.07 4.78 -23.70
CA LEU A 80 8.40 3.72 -22.97
C LEU A 80 7.31 3.02 -23.82
N GLN A 81 6.67 3.77 -24.72
CA GLN A 81 5.75 3.18 -25.70
C GLN A 81 6.46 2.17 -26.62
N LYS A 82 7.68 2.49 -27.06
CA LYS A 82 8.49 1.56 -27.85
C LYS A 82 8.83 0.31 -27.05
N LEU A 83 9.25 0.49 -25.80
CA LEU A 83 9.55 -0.63 -24.89
C LEU A 83 8.36 -1.54 -24.65
N GLN A 84 7.16 -0.98 -24.50
CA GLN A 84 5.92 -1.78 -24.36
C GLN A 84 5.63 -2.62 -25.61
N LYS A 85 6.00 -2.14 -26.79
CA LYS A 85 5.84 -2.86 -28.08
C LYS A 85 6.93 -3.90 -28.34
N GLU A 86 8.08 -3.83 -27.68
CA GLU A 86 9.22 -4.76 -27.82
C GLU A 86 8.97 -6.14 -27.19
N GLY A 87 7.79 -6.39 -26.63
CA GLY A 87 7.42 -7.67 -26.06
C GLY A 87 8.16 -8.00 -24.76
N GLU A 88 8.71 -9.21 -24.64
CA GLU A 88 9.29 -9.72 -23.39
C GLU A 88 10.56 -8.94 -22.96
N SER A 89 11.39 -8.54 -23.92
CA SER A 89 12.60 -7.74 -23.64
C SER A 89 12.25 -6.35 -23.11
N GLY A 90 11.23 -5.71 -23.67
CA GLY A 90 10.74 -4.42 -23.22
C GLY A 90 10.13 -4.50 -21.83
N ARG A 91 9.36 -5.56 -21.51
CA ARG A 91 8.80 -5.79 -20.17
C ARG A 91 9.88 -5.90 -19.09
N LYS A 92 10.99 -6.59 -19.38
CA LYS A 92 12.13 -6.68 -18.44
C LYS A 92 12.73 -5.30 -18.13
N LYS A 93 12.86 -4.43 -19.14
CA LYS A 93 13.36 -3.05 -18.96
C LYS A 93 12.36 -2.19 -18.19
N ILE A 94 11.07 -2.31 -18.46
CA ILE A 94 10.01 -1.60 -17.74
C ILE A 94 10.03 -2.01 -16.26
N ASN A 95 10.12 -3.30 -15.96
CA ASN A 95 10.24 -3.78 -14.58
C ASN A 95 11.48 -3.22 -13.87
N GLN A 96 12.61 -3.12 -14.56
CA GLN A 96 13.80 -2.49 -13.99
C GLN A 96 13.58 -1.01 -13.65
N ILE A 97 12.94 -0.25 -14.54
CA ILE A 97 12.59 1.16 -14.31
C ILE A 97 11.65 1.28 -13.10
N THR A 98 10.64 0.41 -13.00
CA THR A 98 9.72 0.38 -11.86
C THR A 98 10.46 0.10 -10.55
N ARG A 99 11.42 -0.85 -10.53
CA ARG A 99 12.24 -1.13 -9.34
C ARG A 99 13.05 0.08 -8.89
N TRP A 100 13.74 0.76 -9.81
CA TRP A 100 14.51 1.96 -9.48
C TRP A 100 13.63 3.08 -8.96
N LEU A 101 12.45 3.26 -9.56
CA LEU A 101 11.48 4.24 -9.13
C LEU A 101 10.93 3.90 -7.73
N THR A 102 10.65 2.63 -7.45
CA THR A 102 10.23 2.15 -6.13
C THR A 102 11.27 2.50 -5.06
N ILE A 103 12.56 2.28 -5.34
CA ILE A 103 13.64 2.63 -4.41
C ILE A 103 13.69 4.15 -4.15
N ALA A 104 13.53 4.96 -5.20
CA ALA A 104 13.49 6.42 -5.06
C ALA A 104 12.32 6.88 -4.20
N ILE A 105 11.13 6.31 -4.38
CA ILE A 105 9.94 6.58 -3.56
C ILE A 105 10.18 6.15 -2.11
N LEU A 106 10.79 4.98 -1.89
CA LEU A 106 11.07 4.46 -0.54
C LEU A 106 12.02 5.36 0.26
N ILE A 107 13.03 5.94 -0.38
CA ILE A 107 13.97 6.87 0.29
C ILE A 107 13.22 8.06 0.87
N ILE A 108 12.12 8.48 0.25
CA ILE A 108 11.29 9.60 0.72
C ILE A 108 10.25 9.12 1.74
N GLN A 109 9.59 7.99 1.49
CA GLN A 109 8.50 7.50 2.33
C GLN A 109 8.96 6.85 3.63
N ALA A 110 10.11 6.17 3.65
CA ALA A 110 10.57 5.48 4.85
C ALA A 110 10.91 6.44 6.01
N PRO A 111 11.63 7.56 5.82
CA PRO A 111 11.81 8.56 6.89
C PRO A 111 10.48 9.12 7.38
N THR A 112 9.56 9.40 6.45
CA THR A 112 8.24 9.96 6.75
C THR A 112 7.43 9.01 7.64
N TYR A 113 7.44 7.73 7.33
CA TYR A 113 6.81 6.69 8.15
C TYR A 113 7.42 6.61 9.55
N LEU A 114 8.76 6.67 9.67
CA LEU A 114 9.43 6.62 10.98
C LEU A 114 9.08 7.82 11.87
N ILE A 115 8.90 9.00 11.28
CA ILE A 115 8.47 10.21 12.00
C ILE A 115 7.01 10.09 12.47
N SER A 116 6.16 9.33 11.75
CA SER A 116 4.76 9.13 12.12
C SER A 116 4.53 8.06 13.20
N LEU A 117 5.53 7.25 13.54
CA LEU A 117 5.39 6.17 14.54
C LEU A 117 4.85 6.63 15.91
N PRO A 118 5.27 7.77 16.47
CA PRO A 118 4.69 8.27 17.73
C PRO A 118 3.20 8.58 17.60
N ALA A 119 2.75 9.11 16.46
CA ALA A 119 1.33 9.36 16.19
C ALA A 119 0.51 8.07 16.06
N LEU A 120 1.15 6.94 15.70
CA LEU A 120 0.55 5.60 15.66
C LEU A 120 0.48 4.94 17.06
N GLY A 121 0.79 5.67 18.13
CA GLY A 121 0.71 5.18 19.50
C GLY A 121 1.93 4.38 19.97
N ILE A 122 3.04 4.41 19.23
CA ILE A 122 4.29 3.78 19.65
C ILE A 122 5.08 4.77 20.50
N PRO A 123 5.20 4.56 21.83
CA PRO A 123 5.88 5.49 22.71
C PRO A 123 7.39 5.55 22.42
N GLU A 124 7.99 6.72 22.64
CA GLU A 124 9.44 6.92 22.45
C GLU A 124 10.29 5.94 23.27
N SER A 125 9.78 5.49 24.42
CA SER A 125 10.43 4.49 25.27
C SER A 125 10.58 3.10 24.62
N ALA A 126 9.82 2.83 23.53
CA ALA A 126 9.94 1.59 22.77
C ALA A 126 11.19 1.54 21.86
N PHE A 127 11.82 2.70 21.62
CA PHE A 127 13.01 2.79 20.79
C PHE A 127 14.27 2.47 21.61
N LEU A 128 14.67 1.20 21.65
CA LEU A 128 15.84 0.70 22.42
C LEU A 128 17.16 1.40 22.07
N LEU A 129 17.33 1.87 20.84
CA LEU A 129 18.53 2.56 20.34
C LEU A 129 18.45 4.10 20.46
N GLY A 130 17.37 4.64 21.03
CA GLY A 130 17.07 6.07 20.97
C GLY A 130 16.78 6.56 19.55
N THR A 131 16.28 7.77 19.41
CA THR A 131 15.96 8.41 18.12
C THR A 131 17.18 9.07 17.46
N GLY A 132 18.32 8.37 17.46
CA GLY A 132 19.56 8.87 16.86
C GLY A 132 19.65 8.65 15.35
N PRO A 133 20.59 9.32 14.65
CA PRO A 133 20.75 9.19 13.20
C PRO A 133 21.02 7.75 12.76
N LEU A 134 21.65 6.95 13.59
CA LEU A 134 21.96 5.55 13.34
C LEU A 134 20.67 4.69 13.33
N PHE A 135 19.71 5.02 14.20
CA PHE A 135 18.38 4.39 14.21
C PHE A 135 17.63 4.66 12.89
N TYR A 136 17.57 5.92 12.45
CA TYR A 136 16.91 6.27 11.20
C TYR A 136 17.55 5.57 10.00
N PHE A 137 18.87 5.56 9.92
CA PHE A 137 19.60 4.92 8.83
C PHE A 137 19.33 3.41 8.78
N SER A 138 19.46 2.71 9.90
CA SER A 138 19.21 1.26 9.97
C SER A 138 17.75 0.91 9.68
N SER A 139 16.80 1.68 10.21
CA SER A 139 15.37 1.46 10.00
C SER A 139 14.95 1.70 8.54
N ILE A 140 15.45 2.75 7.89
CA ILE A 140 15.22 3.02 6.47
C ILE A 140 15.74 1.85 5.63
N LEU A 141 16.93 1.35 5.96
CA LEU A 141 17.55 0.23 5.25
C LEU A 141 16.74 -1.05 5.40
N LEU A 142 16.25 -1.35 6.62
CA LEU A 142 15.39 -2.50 6.90
C LEU A 142 14.05 -2.40 6.18
N LEU A 143 13.36 -1.26 6.24
CA LEU A 143 12.09 -1.04 5.55
C LEU A 143 12.23 -1.16 4.03
N THR A 144 13.31 -0.59 3.49
CA THR A 144 13.61 -0.69 2.05
C THR A 144 13.85 -2.14 1.65
N THR A 145 14.61 -2.89 2.44
CA THR A 145 14.87 -4.32 2.19
C THR A 145 13.58 -5.14 2.23
N GLY A 146 12.70 -4.88 3.20
CA GLY A 146 11.39 -5.55 3.30
C GLY A 146 10.51 -5.32 2.08
N THR A 147 10.42 -4.08 1.60
CA THR A 147 9.65 -3.76 0.40
C THR A 147 10.26 -4.36 -0.88
N ILE A 148 11.59 -4.33 -1.03
CA ILE A 148 12.27 -4.95 -2.18
C ILE A 148 12.05 -6.46 -2.17
N PHE A 149 12.07 -7.09 -1.00
CA PHE A 149 11.79 -8.51 -0.86
C PHE A 149 10.35 -8.85 -1.26
N ALA A 150 9.37 -8.07 -0.80
CA ALA A 150 7.96 -8.25 -1.15
C ALA A 150 7.74 -8.07 -2.67
N MET A 151 8.38 -7.06 -3.27
CA MET A 151 8.36 -6.83 -4.71
C MET A 151 8.95 -8.01 -5.49
N TRP A 152 10.13 -8.49 -5.09
CA TRP A 152 10.76 -9.66 -5.72
C TRP A 152 9.88 -10.89 -5.63
N LEU A 153 9.21 -11.10 -4.48
CA LEU A 153 8.29 -12.22 -4.30
C LEU A 153 7.10 -12.11 -5.25
N GLY A 154 6.49 -10.92 -5.38
CA GLY A 154 5.38 -10.67 -6.31
C GLY A 154 5.76 -10.93 -7.77
N GLU A 155 6.93 -10.46 -8.20
CA GLU A 155 7.45 -10.72 -9.53
C GLU A 155 7.71 -12.23 -9.76
N LYS A 156 8.27 -12.92 -8.77
CA LYS A 156 8.53 -14.34 -8.86
C LYS A 156 7.26 -15.18 -9.00
N ILE A 157 6.18 -14.77 -8.33
CA ILE A 157 4.86 -15.39 -8.48
C ILE A 157 4.31 -15.14 -9.90
N THR A 158 4.44 -13.92 -10.40
CA THR A 158 4.03 -13.58 -11.79
C THR A 158 4.78 -14.39 -12.83
N ASP A 159 6.10 -14.55 -12.66
CA ASP A 159 6.95 -15.34 -13.56
C ASP A 159 6.58 -16.83 -13.58
N LYS A 160 6.00 -17.34 -12.49
CA LYS A 160 5.51 -18.72 -12.38
C LYS A 160 4.14 -18.94 -13.05
N GLY A 161 3.53 -17.89 -13.59
CA GLY A 161 2.29 -18.00 -14.38
C GLY A 161 1.00 -18.04 -13.57
N ILE A 162 1.02 -17.66 -12.28
CA ILE A 162 -0.17 -17.63 -11.40
C ILE A 162 -0.94 -16.28 -11.56
N GLY A 163 -0.77 -15.59 -12.67
CA GLY A 163 -1.37 -14.28 -12.91
C GLY A 163 -0.55 -13.13 -12.33
N ASN A 164 -1.19 -12.05 -11.87
CA ASN A 164 -0.49 -10.93 -11.27
C ASN A 164 -0.12 -11.23 -9.81
N GLY A 165 1.16 -11.56 -9.55
CA GLY A 165 1.64 -11.94 -8.23
C GLY A 165 1.51 -10.84 -7.18
N ILE A 166 1.54 -9.57 -7.58
CA ILE A 166 1.38 -8.43 -6.68
C ILE A 166 -0.05 -8.34 -6.18
N SER A 167 -1.03 -8.48 -7.08
CA SER A 167 -2.45 -8.54 -6.71
C SER A 167 -2.74 -9.72 -5.77
N LEU A 168 -2.08 -10.84 -6.01
CA LEU A 168 -2.20 -12.03 -5.16
C LEU A 168 -1.63 -11.78 -3.76
N LEU A 169 -0.49 -11.11 -3.63
CA LEU A 169 0.09 -10.75 -2.33
C LEU A 169 -0.81 -9.78 -1.54
N ILE A 170 -1.42 -8.80 -2.22
CA ILE A 170 -2.39 -7.88 -1.59
C ILE A 170 -3.61 -8.66 -1.11
N MET A 171 -4.14 -9.54 -1.95
CA MET A 171 -5.29 -10.38 -1.59
C MET A 171 -5.00 -11.24 -0.36
N ILE A 172 -3.82 -11.88 -0.30
CA ILE A 172 -3.39 -12.67 0.86
C ILE A 172 -3.30 -11.79 2.12
N GLY A 173 -2.75 -10.57 1.99
CA GLY A 173 -2.66 -9.61 3.10
C GLY A 173 -4.06 -9.27 3.66
N ILE A 174 -5.01 -8.96 2.80
CA ILE A 174 -6.40 -8.66 3.19
C ILE A 174 -7.06 -9.88 3.84
N ILE A 175 -6.92 -11.07 3.24
CA ILE A 175 -7.49 -12.32 3.78
C ILE A 175 -6.88 -12.66 5.15
N ALA A 176 -5.62 -12.38 5.38
CA ALA A 176 -4.94 -12.68 6.65
C ALA A 176 -5.51 -11.86 7.83
N VAL A 177 -5.92 -10.62 7.59
CA VAL A 177 -6.50 -9.74 8.63
C VAL A 177 -8.00 -9.97 8.80
N PHE A 178 -8.67 -10.41 7.72
CA PHE A 178 -10.12 -10.54 7.66
C PHE A 178 -10.75 -11.33 8.82
N PRO A 179 -10.25 -12.53 9.23
CA PRO A 179 -10.88 -13.28 10.30
C PRO A 179 -10.88 -12.55 11.65
N ALA A 180 -9.76 -11.87 11.96
CA ALA A 180 -9.63 -11.11 13.20
C ALA A 180 -10.56 -9.89 13.21
N SER A 181 -10.60 -9.13 12.12
CA SER A 181 -11.48 -7.97 11.97
C SER A 181 -12.95 -8.35 12.01
N PHE A 182 -13.33 -9.44 11.34
CA PHE A 182 -14.69 -9.95 11.35
C PHE A 182 -15.14 -10.39 12.76
N MET A 183 -14.28 -11.09 13.51
CA MET A 183 -14.57 -11.49 14.88
C MET A 183 -14.70 -10.28 15.82
N GLN A 184 -13.85 -9.28 15.64
CA GLN A 184 -13.91 -8.04 16.42
C GLN A 184 -15.21 -7.27 16.14
N GLU A 185 -15.58 -7.11 14.87
CA GLU A 185 -16.84 -6.47 14.47
C GLU A 185 -18.06 -7.25 15.00
N ALA A 186 -18.09 -8.57 14.83
CA ALA A 186 -19.16 -9.41 15.30
C ALA A 186 -19.34 -9.31 16.82
N THR A 187 -18.26 -9.36 17.60
CA THR A 187 -18.33 -9.21 19.06
C THR A 187 -18.77 -7.81 19.49
N SER A 188 -18.30 -6.78 18.81
CA SER A 188 -18.71 -5.39 19.05
C SER A 188 -20.20 -5.19 18.81
N ARG A 189 -20.73 -5.72 17.70
CA ARG A 189 -22.17 -5.62 17.34
C ARG A 189 -23.08 -6.45 18.23
N ILE A 190 -22.66 -7.65 18.62
CA ILE A 190 -23.44 -8.51 19.53
C ILE A 190 -23.61 -7.85 20.90
N ASN A 191 -22.58 -7.13 21.37
CA ASN A 191 -22.61 -6.43 22.65
C ASN A 191 -23.44 -5.13 22.62
N GLN A 192 -23.78 -4.62 21.43
CA GLN A 192 -24.69 -3.49 21.28
C GLN A 192 -26.15 -3.97 21.32
N SER A 193 -26.92 -3.51 22.31
CA SER A 193 -28.30 -3.93 22.60
C SER A 193 -29.35 -3.56 21.52
N ASN A 194 -28.98 -2.86 20.45
CA ASN A 194 -29.88 -2.32 19.41
C ASN A 194 -29.83 -3.12 18.10
N GLY A 195 -30.13 -4.42 18.12
CA GLY A 195 -30.31 -5.18 16.88
C GLY A 195 -29.02 -5.53 16.13
N GLY A 196 -27.90 -5.64 16.83
CA GLY A 196 -26.59 -5.93 16.26
C GLY A 196 -26.53 -7.19 15.40
N LEU A 197 -27.29 -8.22 15.76
CA LEU A 197 -27.42 -9.47 14.97
C LEU A 197 -28.03 -9.25 13.59
N ILE A 198 -29.02 -8.37 13.48
CA ILE A 198 -29.67 -8.03 12.20
C ILE A 198 -28.69 -7.26 11.31
N MET A 199 -27.90 -6.36 11.90
CA MET A 199 -26.87 -5.59 11.17
C MET A 199 -25.78 -6.52 10.59
N ILE A 200 -25.29 -7.48 11.36
CA ILE A 200 -24.31 -8.48 10.87
C ILE A 200 -24.89 -9.28 9.71
N LEU A 201 -26.16 -9.69 9.81
CA LEU A 201 -26.81 -10.46 8.74
C LEU A 201 -26.94 -9.64 7.45
N ILE A 202 -27.30 -8.38 7.55
CA ILE A 202 -27.36 -7.46 6.40
C ILE A 202 -25.95 -7.28 5.79
N GLU A 203 -24.94 -7.11 6.61
CA GLU A 203 -23.55 -6.92 6.18
C GLU A 203 -23.03 -8.14 5.41
N VAL A 204 -23.28 -9.36 5.90
CA VAL A 204 -22.95 -10.61 5.21
C VAL A 204 -23.70 -10.72 3.87
N VAL A 205 -24.98 -10.39 3.83
CA VAL A 205 -25.77 -10.40 2.56
C VAL A 205 -25.20 -9.40 1.55
N VAL A 206 -24.87 -8.18 1.97
CA VAL A 206 -24.24 -7.17 1.12
C VAL A 206 -22.90 -7.68 0.58
N TRP A 207 -22.10 -8.34 1.41
CA TRP A 207 -20.83 -8.96 0.98
C TRP A 207 -21.05 -9.97 -0.14
N PHE A 208 -22.00 -10.87 0.01
CA PHE A 208 -22.32 -11.86 -1.03
C PHE A 208 -22.80 -11.19 -2.33
N ILE A 209 -23.61 -10.13 -2.23
CA ILE A 209 -24.08 -9.39 -3.40
C ILE A 209 -22.90 -8.72 -4.15
N VAL A 210 -21.97 -8.11 -3.42
CA VAL A 210 -20.79 -7.47 -4.03
C VAL A 210 -19.87 -8.50 -4.70
N ILE A 211 -19.63 -9.64 -4.05
CA ILE A 211 -18.84 -10.73 -4.64
C ILE A 211 -19.53 -11.27 -5.90
N PHE A 212 -20.83 -11.51 -5.83
CA PHE A 212 -21.61 -12.01 -6.98
C PHE A 212 -21.60 -11.01 -8.14
N ALA A 213 -21.79 -9.72 -7.85
CA ALA A 213 -21.77 -8.67 -8.87
C ALA A 213 -20.37 -8.56 -9.53
N SER A 214 -19.29 -8.63 -8.75
CA SER A 214 -17.92 -8.58 -9.30
C SER A 214 -17.60 -9.81 -10.17
N VAL A 215 -18.03 -11.00 -9.78
CA VAL A 215 -17.87 -12.21 -10.60
C VAL A 215 -18.67 -12.08 -11.90
N LEU A 216 -19.91 -11.59 -11.84
CA LEU A 216 -20.75 -11.37 -13.01
C LEU A 216 -20.11 -10.39 -14.01
N LEU A 217 -19.48 -9.32 -13.49
CA LEU A 217 -18.80 -8.29 -14.29
C LEU A 217 -17.56 -8.85 -15.02
N VAL A 218 -16.89 -9.83 -14.43
CA VAL A 218 -15.70 -10.47 -15.02
C VAL A 218 -16.08 -11.58 -16.03
N THR A 219 -17.24 -12.23 -15.83
CA THR A 219 -17.70 -13.34 -16.67
C THR A 219 -18.62 -12.92 -17.81
N ALA A 220 -19.18 -11.71 -17.78
CA ALA A 220 -20.02 -11.12 -18.85
C ALA A 220 -19.17 -10.49 -19.95
#